data_d78d0977ed9ec816c15962f2caff4546
#
_entry.id   d78d0977ed9ec816c15962f2caff4546
#
_cell.length_a   1.000
_cell.length_b   1.000
_cell.length_c   1.000
_cell.angle_alpha   90.00
_cell.angle_beta   90.00
_cell.angle_gamma   90.00
#
_symmetry.space_group_name_H-M   'P 1'
#
loop_
_entity.id
_entity.type
_entity.pdbx_description
1 polymer ?
#
loop_
_entity_poly.entity_id
_entity_poly.type
_entity_poly.pdbx_seq_one_letter_code
_entity_poly.pdbx_strand_id
1 'polypeptide(L)'
;MTTFTKKKAVQLTKNFKSTEFDCKCSNCNKTTIDLDLPNMLQKIRDHFKKPVLINSGYRCSKHNSSVGGAYNSKHKTGQAADIRINGVKPLEIAKYAESIGVLGIGLYDTFVHVDTRTKKSFWYSSEQIKKSTFNNYNLRKIAEDVIDGKYGTGLARKKKLEAAGYNYKEVQALVNDLLTLK
;
A
#
# COMPACT_ATOMS: atom_id res chain seq x y z
N MET A 1 -16.64 7.32 4.45
CA MET A 1 -17.13 5.96 4.09
C MET A 1 -18.50 6.07 3.45
N THR A 2 -18.67 5.53 2.26
CA THR A 2 -19.96 5.50 1.53
C THR A 2 -20.42 4.07 1.35
N THR A 3 -21.72 3.81 1.52
CA THR A 3 -22.28 2.47 1.37
C THR A 3 -23.12 2.40 0.09
N PHE A 4 -22.86 1.38 -0.71
CA PHE A 4 -23.53 1.09 -1.97
C PHE A 4 -24.30 -0.21 -1.89
N THR A 5 -25.33 -0.35 -2.70
CA THR A 5 -26.01 -1.64 -2.90
C THR A 5 -25.09 -2.54 -3.73
N LYS A 6 -24.79 -3.73 -3.21
CA LYS A 6 -23.99 -4.73 -3.90
C LYS A 6 -24.59 -5.08 -5.27
N LYS A 7 -23.75 -5.33 -6.26
CA LYS A 7 -24.11 -5.61 -7.67
C LYS A 7 -24.77 -4.43 -8.40
N LYS A 8 -25.04 -3.29 -7.75
CA LYS A 8 -25.52 -2.07 -8.42
C LYS A 8 -24.31 -1.16 -8.68
N ALA A 9 -23.92 -1.06 -9.96
CA ALA A 9 -22.76 -0.29 -10.37
C ALA A 9 -23.00 1.22 -10.25
N VAL A 10 -22.12 1.90 -9.52
CA VAL A 10 -22.01 3.37 -9.44
C VAL A 10 -20.59 3.74 -9.85
N GLN A 11 -20.44 4.72 -10.74
CA GLN A 11 -19.12 5.20 -11.15
C GLN A 11 -18.49 5.98 -9.99
N LEU A 12 -17.26 5.61 -9.59
CA LEU A 12 -16.51 6.23 -8.49
C LEU A 12 -15.40 7.15 -9.02
N THR A 13 -14.69 6.69 -10.03
CA THR A 13 -13.65 7.45 -10.74
C THR A 13 -13.74 7.14 -12.23
N LYS A 14 -12.87 7.73 -13.05
CA LYS A 14 -12.82 7.48 -14.50
C LYS A 14 -12.87 5.98 -14.86
N ASN A 15 -12.21 5.14 -14.07
CA ASN A 15 -12.02 3.73 -14.42
C ASN A 15 -12.52 2.73 -13.36
N PHE A 16 -13.05 3.18 -12.24
CA PHE A 16 -13.51 2.30 -11.17
C PHE A 16 -14.99 2.47 -10.86
N LYS A 17 -15.68 1.34 -10.72
CA LYS A 17 -17.09 1.26 -10.30
C LYS A 17 -17.20 0.61 -8.92
N SER A 18 -18.25 0.93 -8.17
CA SER A 18 -18.51 0.40 -6.83
C SER A 18 -18.53 -1.14 -6.79
N THR A 19 -19.01 -1.78 -7.86
CA THR A 19 -19.12 -3.24 -7.95
C THR A 19 -17.77 -3.96 -7.98
N GLU A 20 -16.69 -3.29 -8.36
CA GLU A 20 -15.35 -3.87 -8.33
C GLU A 20 -14.84 -4.10 -6.89
N PHE A 21 -15.40 -3.36 -5.94
CA PHE A 21 -15.09 -3.46 -4.51
C PHE A 21 -16.04 -4.40 -3.75
N ASP A 22 -17.00 -5.02 -4.42
CA ASP A 22 -18.01 -5.86 -3.78
C ASP A 22 -17.39 -7.00 -2.97
N CYS A 23 -17.96 -7.23 -1.78
CA CYS A 23 -17.65 -8.41 -0.99
C CYS A 23 -17.96 -9.68 -1.79
N LYS A 24 -17.01 -10.61 -1.85
CA LYS A 24 -17.15 -11.86 -2.63
C LYS A 24 -18.06 -12.91 -2.00
N CYS A 25 -18.61 -12.67 -0.80
CA CYS A 25 -19.60 -13.57 -0.21
C CYS A 25 -20.96 -13.47 -0.93
N SER A 26 -21.79 -14.50 -0.80
CA SER A 26 -23.16 -14.51 -1.31
C SER A 26 -24.16 -13.79 -0.37
N ASN A 27 -23.82 -13.61 0.91
CA ASN A 27 -24.77 -13.32 1.97
C ASN A 27 -24.90 -11.85 2.37
N CYS A 28 -24.07 -10.95 1.85
CA CYS A 28 -24.20 -9.52 2.10
C CYS A 28 -24.74 -8.80 0.84
N ASN A 29 -25.51 -7.77 1.07
CA ASN A 29 -26.17 -6.99 0.00
C ASN A 29 -25.62 -5.57 -0.14
N LYS A 30 -24.57 -5.23 0.61
CA LYS A 30 -23.96 -3.89 0.63
C LYS A 30 -22.44 -3.96 0.47
N THR A 31 -21.88 -2.88 -0.06
CA THR A 31 -20.46 -2.63 -0.19
C THR A 31 -20.14 -1.27 0.42
N THR A 32 -19.24 -1.23 1.40
CA THR A 32 -18.76 0.02 1.98
C THR A 32 -17.42 0.37 1.38
N ILE A 33 -17.22 1.63 0.98
CA ILE A 33 -16.00 2.11 0.32
C ILE A 33 -15.61 3.45 0.91
N ASP A 34 -14.35 3.57 1.27
CA ASP A 34 -13.67 4.85 1.48
C ASP A 34 -13.37 5.47 0.11
N LEU A 35 -13.90 6.64 -0.19
CA LEU A 35 -13.76 7.25 -1.52
C LEU A 35 -12.33 7.66 -1.85
N ASP A 36 -11.44 7.78 -0.86
CA ASP A 36 -10.02 7.99 -1.09
C ASP A 36 -9.35 6.76 -1.72
N LEU A 37 -9.89 5.55 -1.47
CA LEU A 37 -9.37 4.31 -2.04
C LEU A 37 -9.48 4.26 -3.57
N PRO A 38 -10.65 4.42 -4.22
CA PRO A 38 -10.71 4.44 -5.68
C PRO A 38 -9.92 5.60 -6.30
N ASN A 39 -9.79 6.76 -5.64
CA ASN A 39 -8.96 7.86 -6.10
C ASN A 39 -7.46 7.49 -6.07
N MET A 40 -7.01 6.80 -5.03
CA MET A 40 -5.66 6.25 -4.93
C MET A 40 -5.41 5.23 -6.05
N LEU A 41 -6.33 4.29 -6.26
CA LEU A 41 -6.22 3.29 -7.32
C LEU A 41 -6.24 3.90 -8.72
N GLN A 42 -6.96 5.00 -8.92
CA GLN A 42 -6.95 5.75 -10.19
C GLN A 42 -5.55 6.30 -10.49
N LYS A 43 -4.86 6.89 -9.50
CA LYS A 43 -3.47 7.36 -9.67
C LYS A 43 -2.53 6.23 -10.06
N ILE A 44 -2.68 5.06 -9.41
CA ILE A 44 -1.89 3.85 -9.75
C ILE A 44 -2.16 3.42 -11.21
N ARG A 45 -3.43 3.38 -11.60
CA ARG A 45 -3.83 3.02 -12.97
C ARG A 45 -3.28 4.00 -14.01
N ASP A 46 -3.35 5.29 -13.73
CA ASP A 46 -2.90 6.34 -14.65
C ASP A 46 -1.37 6.30 -14.84
N HIS A 47 -0.62 5.97 -13.79
CA HIS A 47 0.82 5.79 -13.87
C HIS A 47 1.22 4.60 -14.76
N PHE A 48 0.68 3.43 -14.47
CA PHE A 48 1.04 2.21 -15.23
C PHE A 48 0.37 2.13 -16.61
N LYS A 49 -0.62 2.98 -16.88
CA LYS A 49 -1.43 2.98 -18.13
C LYS A 49 -2.02 1.61 -18.45
N LYS A 50 -2.30 0.81 -17.42
CA LYS A 50 -2.82 -0.56 -17.51
C LYS A 50 -4.00 -0.75 -16.56
N PRO A 51 -4.94 -1.68 -16.85
CA PRO A 51 -6.00 -2.02 -15.92
C PRO A 51 -5.46 -2.47 -14.55
N VAL A 52 -5.93 -1.84 -13.48
CA VAL A 52 -5.75 -2.31 -12.12
C VAL A 52 -6.90 -3.25 -11.79
N LEU A 53 -6.60 -4.49 -11.47
CA LEU A 53 -7.58 -5.52 -11.15
C LEU A 53 -7.69 -5.65 -9.63
N ILE A 54 -8.91 -5.54 -9.10
CA ILE A 54 -9.19 -5.66 -7.67
C ILE A 54 -9.50 -7.12 -7.35
N ASN A 55 -8.54 -7.81 -6.73
CA ASN A 55 -8.71 -9.19 -6.27
C ASN A 55 -9.68 -9.27 -5.08
N SER A 56 -9.64 -8.26 -4.19
CA SER A 56 -10.51 -8.16 -3.03
C SER A 56 -10.65 -6.69 -2.63
N GLY A 57 -11.86 -6.21 -2.50
CA GLY A 57 -12.20 -4.88 -1.97
C GLY A 57 -12.82 -5.02 -0.57
N TYR A 58 -14.06 -4.56 -0.40
CA TYR A 58 -14.80 -4.68 0.85
C TYR A 58 -15.02 -6.15 1.24
N ARG A 59 -14.89 -6.43 2.53
CA ARG A 59 -15.21 -7.74 3.13
C ARG A 59 -16.16 -7.53 4.32
N CYS A 60 -17.35 -8.12 4.27
CA CYS A 60 -18.18 -8.18 5.48
C CYS A 60 -17.47 -9.02 6.56
N SER A 61 -17.80 -8.85 7.84
CA SER A 61 -17.12 -9.53 8.95
C SER A 61 -17.09 -11.05 8.79
N LYS A 62 -18.22 -11.64 8.35
CA LYS A 62 -18.33 -13.10 8.13
C LYS A 62 -17.36 -13.57 7.04
N HIS A 63 -17.28 -12.86 5.91
CA HIS A 63 -16.36 -13.20 4.83
C HIS A 63 -14.89 -12.97 5.26
N ASN A 64 -14.61 -11.88 5.97
CA ASN A 64 -13.25 -11.65 6.47
C ASN A 64 -12.76 -12.79 7.35
N SER A 65 -13.61 -13.28 8.27
CA SER A 65 -13.27 -14.42 9.13
C SER A 65 -13.10 -15.72 8.33
N SER A 66 -13.94 -15.98 7.32
CA SER A 66 -13.87 -17.20 6.51
C SER A 66 -12.60 -17.29 5.64
N VAL A 67 -11.97 -16.14 5.32
CA VAL A 67 -10.70 -16.09 4.56
C VAL A 67 -9.47 -15.86 5.45
N GLY A 68 -9.61 -16.02 6.78
CA GLY A 68 -8.50 -15.83 7.73
C GLY A 68 -8.00 -14.38 7.83
N GLY A 69 -8.83 -13.40 7.49
CA GLY A 69 -8.45 -11.99 7.55
C GLY A 69 -8.32 -11.49 9.00
N ALA A 70 -7.39 -10.57 9.23
CA ALA A 70 -7.15 -9.96 10.54
C ALA A 70 -8.43 -9.37 11.15
N TYR A 71 -8.57 -9.43 12.48
CA TYR A 71 -9.73 -8.90 13.19
C TYR A 71 -10.00 -7.43 12.87
N ASN A 72 -8.95 -6.59 12.83
CA ASN A 72 -9.02 -5.16 12.50
C ASN A 72 -8.69 -4.87 11.03
N SER A 73 -9.04 -5.79 10.12
CA SER A 73 -8.77 -5.65 8.69
C SER A 73 -9.41 -4.39 8.09
N LYS A 74 -8.65 -3.64 7.32
CA LYS A 74 -9.10 -2.44 6.58
C LYS A 74 -10.11 -2.78 5.46
N HIS A 75 -10.14 -4.01 5.00
CA HIS A 75 -11.19 -4.50 4.10
C HIS A 75 -12.58 -4.43 4.74
N LYS A 76 -12.70 -4.66 6.04
CA LYS A 76 -13.99 -4.61 6.76
C LYS A 76 -14.61 -3.21 6.82
N THR A 77 -13.78 -2.20 6.72
CA THR A 77 -14.19 -0.80 6.73
C THR A 77 -14.22 -0.17 5.34
N GLY A 78 -13.92 -0.95 4.28
CA GLY A 78 -13.90 -0.45 2.90
C GLY A 78 -12.70 0.44 2.58
N GLN A 79 -11.68 0.40 3.42
CA GLN A 79 -10.46 1.20 3.28
C GLN A 79 -9.35 0.50 2.51
N ALA A 80 -9.51 -0.76 2.11
CA ALA A 80 -8.45 -1.55 1.53
C ALA A 80 -8.85 -2.25 0.22
N ALA A 81 -7.86 -2.44 -0.63
CA ALA A 81 -7.94 -3.30 -1.81
C ALA A 81 -6.67 -4.14 -1.97
N ASP A 82 -6.86 -5.40 -2.34
CA ASP A 82 -5.82 -6.28 -2.84
C ASP A 82 -5.83 -6.18 -4.37
N ILE A 83 -4.75 -5.66 -4.96
CA ILE A 83 -4.70 -5.29 -6.39
C ILE A 83 -3.58 -6.00 -7.12
N ARG A 84 -3.79 -6.20 -8.43
CA ARG A 84 -2.74 -6.63 -9.36
C ARG A 84 -2.86 -5.89 -10.70
N ILE A 85 -1.77 -5.84 -11.43
CA ILE A 85 -1.70 -5.28 -12.79
C ILE A 85 -0.99 -6.31 -13.66
N ASN A 86 -1.63 -6.74 -14.74
CA ASN A 86 -1.05 -7.76 -15.62
C ASN A 86 0.26 -7.24 -16.25
N GLY A 87 1.33 -8.04 -16.13
CA GLY A 87 2.65 -7.69 -16.65
C GLY A 87 3.38 -6.59 -15.85
N VAL A 88 2.97 -6.35 -14.59
CA VAL A 88 3.70 -5.49 -13.63
C VAL A 88 3.96 -6.30 -12.37
N LYS A 89 5.20 -6.30 -11.90
CA LYS A 89 5.56 -7.03 -10.67
C LYS A 89 4.94 -6.35 -9.45
N PRO A 90 4.46 -7.11 -8.45
CA PRO A 90 3.90 -6.53 -7.21
C PRO A 90 4.82 -5.51 -6.54
N LEU A 91 6.13 -5.75 -6.53
CA LEU A 91 7.11 -4.82 -5.97
C LEU A 91 7.08 -3.45 -6.67
N GLU A 92 6.90 -3.38 -7.98
CA GLU A 92 6.82 -2.11 -8.73
C GLU A 92 5.55 -1.34 -8.37
N ILE A 93 4.43 -2.07 -8.22
CA ILE A 93 3.15 -1.47 -7.77
C ILE A 93 3.31 -0.91 -6.36
N ALA A 94 3.91 -1.67 -5.43
CA ALA A 94 4.14 -1.26 -4.05
C ALA A 94 5.04 -0.02 -3.95
N LYS A 95 6.13 0.02 -4.73
CA LYS A 95 7.04 1.17 -4.81
C LYS A 95 6.32 2.43 -5.27
N TYR A 96 5.52 2.33 -6.32
CA TYR A 96 4.76 3.48 -6.80
C TYR A 96 3.69 3.91 -5.78
N ALA A 97 2.95 2.97 -5.20
CA ALA A 97 1.98 3.27 -4.15
C ALA A 97 2.62 4.04 -2.99
N GLU A 98 3.80 3.63 -2.53
CA GLU A 98 4.55 4.35 -1.49
C GLU A 98 4.93 5.77 -1.96
N SER A 99 5.42 5.92 -3.18
CA SER A 99 5.87 7.22 -3.72
C SER A 99 4.75 8.27 -3.80
N ILE A 100 3.49 7.83 -3.91
CA ILE A 100 2.31 8.72 -3.90
C ILE A 100 1.67 8.86 -2.52
N GLY A 101 2.36 8.39 -1.45
CA GLY A 101 1.96 8.61 -0.07
C GLY A 101 1.02 7.55 0.52
N VAL A 102 0.89 6.37 -0.09
CA VAL A 102 0.13 5.27 0.51
C VAL A 102 0.85 4.76 1.75
N LEU A 103 0.17 4.74 2.90
CA LEU A 103 0.76 4.40 4.19
C LEU A 103 0.52 2.94 4.61
N GLY A 104 -0.48 2.27 4.06
CA GLY A 104 -0.76 0.86 4.30
C GLY A 104 -0.43 0.03 3.06
N ILE A 105 0.67 -0.72 3.08
CA ILE A 105 1.11 -1.54 1.95
C ILE A 105 1.51 -2.93 2.43
N GLY A 106 0.89 -3.95 1.85
CA GLY A 106 1.26 -5.36 2.01
C GLY A 106 1.76 -5.93 0.70
N LEU A 107 2.99 -6.45 0.68
CA LEU A 107 3.59 -7.05 -0.50
C LEU A 107 3.41 -8.56 -0.47
N TYR A 108 2.78 -9.09 -1.52
CA TYR A 108 2.50 -10.51 -1.74
C TYR A 108 3.12 -10.97 -3.06
N ASP A 109 3.25 -12.26 -3.28
CA ASP A 109 3.88 -12.81 -4.50
C ASP A 109 3.14 -12.42 -5.78
N THR A 110 1.82 -12.31 -5.73
CA THR A 110 0.96 -12.14 -6.91
C THR A 110 0.12 -10.87 -6.89
N PHE A 111 0.10 -10.13 -5.79
CA PHE A 111 -0.70 -8.92 -5.61
C PHE A 111 -0.09 -7.98 -4.56
N VAL A 112 -0.65 -6.80 -4.46
CA VAL A 112 -0.31 -5.81 -3.44
C VAL A 112 -1.58 -5.43 -2.68
N HIS A 113 -1.52 -5.46 -1.36
CA HIS A 113 -2.51 -4.81 -0.52
C HIS A 113 -2.19 -3.32 -0.40
N VAL A 114 -3.18 -2.47 -0.60
CA VAL A 114 -3.10 -1.03 -0.34
C VAL A 114 -4.29 -0.58 0.48
N ASP A 115 -4.07 0.38 1.40
CA ASP A 115 -5.16 0.92 2.20
C ASP A 115 -4.98 2.41 2.55
N THR A 116 -6.07 3.06 2.95
CA THR A 116 -6.17 4.49 3.28
C THR A 116 -5.93 4.80 4.76
N ARG A 117 -5.14 3.96 5.47
CA ARG A 117 -4.78 4.26 6.87
C ARG A 117 -3.94 5.52 7.01
N THR A 118 -3.98 6.12 8.19
CA THR A 118 -3.23 7.35 8.50
C THR A 118 -1.87 7.10 9.19
N LYS A 119 -1.62 5.85 9.61
CA LYS A 119 -0.33 5.45 10.21
C LYS A 119 0.39 4.46 9.30
N LYS A 120 1.68 4.72 9.04
CA LYS A 120 2.52 3.88 8.17
C LYS A 120 2.57 2.43 8.67
N SER A 121 2.35 1.49 7.77
CA SER A 121 2.44 0.06 8.03
C SER A 121 2.77 -0.68 6.73
N PHE A 122 3.93 -1.33 6.73
CA PHE A 122 4.37 -2.20 5.62
C PHE A 122 4.55 -3.61 6.14
N TRP A 123 4.14 -4.59 5.34
CA TRP A 123 4.36 -6.00 5.67
C TRP A 123 4.54 -6.85 4.41
N TYR A 124 5.07 -8.03 4.63
CA TYR A 124 5.30 -9.05 3.61
C TYR A 124 4.60 -10.33 4.04
N SER A 125 4.02 -11.07 3.10
CA SER A 125 3.36 -12.33 3.43
C SER A 125 4.03 -13.54 2.78
N SER A 126 5.15 -13.34 2.07
CA SER A 126 5.86 -14.42 1.41
C SER A 126 7.32 -14.45 1.83
N GLU A 127 7.84 -15.64 2.08
CA GLU A 127 9.26 -15.88 2.34
C GLU A 127 10.13 -15.63 1.09
N GLN A 128 9.54 -15.70 -0.11
CA GLN A 128 10.24 -15.49 -1.38
C GLN A 128 10.50 -14.01 -1.66
N ILE A 129 9.63 -13.12 -1.21
CA ILE A 129 9.91 -11.71 -1.23
C ILE A 129 10.84 -11.41 -0.07
N LYS A 130 12.13 -11.53 -0.32
CA LYS A 130 13.15 -11.26 0.69
C LYS A 130 12.86 -9.89 1.31
N LYS A 131 12.52 -9.87 2.58
CA LYS A 131 12.34 -8.68 3.44
C LYS A 131 13.44 -7.64 3.18
N SER A 132 14.65 -8.10 2.85
CA SER A 132 15.79 -7.30 2.43
C SER A 132 15.53 -6.44 1.19
N THR A 133 14.75 -6.91 0.20
CA THR A 133 14.60 -6.18 -1.07
C THR A 133 13.78 -4.92 -0.93
N PHE A 134 12.66 -4.98 -0.19
CA PHE A 134 11.81 -3.80 0.03
C PHE A 134 12.39 -2.89 1.12
N ASN A 135 12.94 -3.46 2.20
CA ASN A 135 13.65 -2.69 3.23
C ASN A 135 14.88 -1.98 2.64
N ASN A 136 15.67 -2.67 1.81
CA ASN A 136 16.83 -2.04 1.15
C ASN A 136 16.41 -0.92 0.19
N TYR A 137 15.28 -1.08 -0.52
CA TYR A 137 14.76 -0.01 -1.37
C TYR A 137 14.34 1.21 -0.54
N ASN A 138 13.58 1.01 0.52
CA ASN A 138 13.14 2.09 1.40
C ASN A 138 14.32 2.75 2.11
N LEU A 139 15.24 1.96 2.64
CA LEU A 139 16.45 2.46 3.28
C LEU A 139 17.31 3.25 2.29
N ARG A 140 17.45 2.78 1.05
CA ARG A 140 18.20 3.50 0.01
C ARG A 140 17.56 4.85 -0.32
N LYS A 141 16.24 4.88 -0.53
CA LYS A 141 15.50 6.13 -0.78
C LYS A 141 15.64 7.11 0.37
N ILE A 142 15.54 6.63 1.63
CA ILE A 142 15.74 7.46 2.81
C ILE A 142 17.20 7.94 2.93
N ALA A 143 18.18 7.10 2.58
CA ALA A 143 19.58 7.50 2.56
C ALA A 143 19.83 8.59 1.49
N GLU A 144 19.22 8.49 0.31
CA GLU A 144 19.24 9.53 -0.72
C GLU A 144 18.58 10.83 -0.22
N ASP A 145 17.43 10.76 0.43
CA ASP A 145 16.75 11.91 1.05
C ASP A 145 17.59 12.54 2.18
N VAL A 146 18.38 11.75 2.90
CA VAL A 146 19.36 12.24 3.89
C VAL A 146 20.52 12.98 3.21
N ILE A 147 21.04 12.45 2.11
CA ILE A 147 22.11 13.09 1.31
C ILE A 147 21.60 14.42 0.75
N ASP A 148 20.34 14.48 0.30
CA ASP A 148 19.66 15.70 -0.17
C ASP A 148 19.32 16.71 0.96
N GLY A 149 19.70 16.41 2.21
CA GLY A 149 19.52 17.32 3.35
C GLY A 149 18.13 17.33 3.98
N LYS A 150 17.15 16.55 3.50
CA LYS A 150 15.76 16.57 3.98
C LYS A 150 15.60 16.25 5.47
N TYR A 151 16.53 15.49 6.03
CA TYR A 151 16.53 15.10 7.44
C TYR A 151 17.46 15.97 8.33
N GLY A 152 18.18 16.95 7.74
CA GLY A 152 19.14 17.80 8.46
C GLY A 152 20.42 17.05 8.85
N THR A 153 21.11 17.47 9.92
CA THR A 153 22.41 16.92 10.34
C THR A 153 22.42 16.52 11.83
N GLY A 154 23.40 15.71 12.22
CA GLY A 154 23.68 15.35 13.61
C GLY A 154 22.48 14.77 14.36
N LEU A 155 22.25 15.26 15.58
CA LEU A 155 21.16 14.80 16.45
C LEU A 155 19.76 15.09 15.88
N ALA A 156 19.60 16.17 15.14
CA ALA A 156 18.32 16.50 14.50
C ALA A 156 17.96 15.43 13.44
N ARG A 157 18.93 14.99 12.64
CA ARG A 157 18.75 13.88 11.70
C ARG A 157 18.32 12.61 12.41
N LYS A 158 19.05 12.24 13.49
CA LYS A 158 18.72 11.03 14.25
C LYS A 158 17.29 11.06 14.76
N LYS A 159 16.87 12.15 15.43
CA LYS A 159 15.50 12.29 15.95
C LYS A 159 14.44 12.21 14.86
N LYS A 160 14.65 12.85 13.70
CA LYS A 160 13.69 12.81 12.59
C LYS A 160 13.56 11.42 11.98
N LEU A 161 14.66 10.69 11.80
CA LEU A 161 14.66 9.33 11.26
C LEU A 161 13.96 8.36 12.21
N GLU A 162 14.29 8.42 13.51
CA GLU A 162 13.67 7.57 14.54
C GLU A 162 12.17 7.87 14.69
N ALA A 163 11.77 9.14 14.65
CA ALA A 163 10.36 9.56 14.66
C ALA A 163 9.59 9.06 13.40
N ALA A 164 10.29 8.93 12.28
CA ALA A 164 9.74 8.35 11.04
C ALA A 164 9.77 6.81 11.03
N GLY A 165 10.25 6.17 12.11
CA GLY A 165 10.27 4.71 12.27
C GLY A 165 11.47 4.02 11.61
N TYR A 166 12.54 4.76 11.28
CA TYR A 166 13.76 4.20 10.69
C TYR A 166 14.86 3.99 11.72
N ASN A 167 15.66 2.95 11.54
CA ASN A 167 16.88 2.76 12.33
C ASN A 167 17.97 3.71 11.84
N TYR A 168 18.33 4.68 12.66
CA TYR A 168 19.35 5.69 12.32
C TYR A 168 20.69 5.08 11.89
N LYS A 169 21.16 4.02 12.59
CA LYS A 169 22.46 3.39 12.27
C LYS A 169 22.47 2.74 10.88
N GLU A 170 21.37 2.04 10.52
CA GLU A 170 21.24 1.39 9.21
C GLU A 170 21.16 2.43 8.08
N VAL A 171 20.39 3.51 8.27
CA VAL A 171 20.31 4.60 7.29
C VAL A 171 21.67 5.28 7.14
N GLN A 172 22.35 5.60 8.24
CA GLN A 172 23.64 6.29 8.18
C GLN A 172 24.75 5.44 7.55
N ALA A 173 24.76 4.13 7.79
CA ALA A 173 25.69 3.22 7.11
C ALA A 173 25.48 3.27 5.60
N LEU A 174 24.24 3.19 5.14
CA LEU A 174 23.93 3.25 3.71
C LEU A 174 24.23 4.63 3.10
N VAL A 175 24.03 5.73 3.84
CA VAL A 175 24.48 7.07 3.41
C VAL A 175 25.98 7.10 3.16
N ASN A 176 26.76 6.56 4.09
CA ASN A 176 28.22 6.51 3.95
C ASN A 176 28.63 5.69 2.72
N ASP A 177 28.02 4.51 2.52
CA ASP A 177 28.28 3.66 1.35
C ASP A 177 27.95 4.39 0.03
N LEU A 178 26.81 5.09 -0.03
CA LEU A 178 26.41 5.85 -1.22
C LEU A 178 27.33 7.04 -1.54
N LEU A 179 27.95 7.64 -0.52
CA LEU A 179 28.90 8.73 -0.70
C LEU A 179 30.30 8.25 -1.12
N THR A 180 30.67 7.02 -0.77
CA THR A 180 31.97 6.42 -1.17
C THR A 180 31.97 5.88 -2.58
N LEU A 181 30.79 5.63 -3.18
CA LEU A 181 30.64 5.11 -4.56
C LEU A 181 30.57 6.23 -5.62
N LYS A 182 30.68 7.49 -5.22
CA LYS A 182 30.80 8.66 -6.12
C LYS A 182 32.26 9.09 -6.26
#